data_02451a6c6e0dc4527a37c5136d4518a5
#
_entry.id   02451a6c6e0dc4527a37c5136d4518a5
#
_cell.length_a   1.000
_cell.length_b   1.000
_cell.length_c   1.000
_cell.angle_alpha   90.00
_cell.angle_beta   90.00
_cell.angle_gamma   90.00
#
_symmetry.space_group_name_H-M   'P 1'
#
loop_
_entity.id
_entity.type
_entity.pdbx_description
1 polymer ?
#
loop_
_entity_poly.entity_id
_entity_poly.type
_entity_poly.pdbx_seq_one_letter_code
_entity_poly.pdbx_strand_id
1 'polypeptide(L)'
;FITGVKANRASDNETNGPQATAEVDSIAEAAPNEASIIDEVIWVVGDEPILLSDVENTRLQGEMEGVKWEGNPDCTIPEQLAIQKLFLHQAAIDSVEVSESEVAQRVEEQINYWIQLTGGSKEKLEEYKNMSLTELRQSIHDDLKDRLLIDRERQQLVEDIAVSPADVRRYFSSLPEDSIPIIPTEVERCRSSPARLRSNKKK
;
A
#
# COMPACT_ATOMS: atom_id res chain seq x y z
N PHE A 1 -11.49 15.17 3.67
CA PHE A 1 -12.53 15.40 2.63
C PHE A 1 -11.94 15.02 1.29
N ILE A 2 -12.49 13.99 0.65
CA ILE A 2 -12.09 13.52 -0.69
C ILE A 2 -12.93 14.29 -1.69
N THR A 3 -12.32 15.19 -2.45
CA THR A 3 -12.98 15.87 -3.57
C THR A 3 -12.53 15.21 -4.86
N GLY A 4 -13.42 14.37 -5.43
CA GLY A 4 -13.20 13.80 -6.75
C GLY A 4 -13.49 14.84 -7.83
N VAL A 5 -12.51 15.12 -8.67
CA VAL A 5 -12.70 15.94 -9.88
C VAL A 5 -13.08 14.99 -11.02
N LYS A 6 -14.34 15.02 -11.42
CA LYS A 6 -14.85 14.24 -12.55
C LYS A 6 -14.55 15.00 -13.84
N ALA A 7 -13.69 14.45 -14.70
CA ALA A 7 -13.49 15.00 -16.03
C ALA A 7 -14.78 14.88 -16.85
N ASN A 8 -15.37 16.02 -17.19
CA ASN A 8 -16.54 16.09 -18.08
C ASN A 8 -16.07 16.06 -19.53
N ARG A 9 -16.41 15.00 -20.22
CA ARG A 9 -16.30 14.91 -21.68
C ARG A 9 -17.47 15.70 -22.29
N ALA A 10 -17.16 16.85 -22.91
CA ALA A 10 -18.12 17.67 -23.59
C ALA A 10 -18.52 17.01 -24.92
N SER A 11 -19.83 16.90 -25.12
CA SER A 11 -20.45 16.58 -26.41
C SER A 11 -20.92 17.88 -27.04
N ASP A 12 -20.51 18.08 -28.30
CA ASP A 12 -20.87 19.23 -29.13
C ASP A 12 -22.37 19.33 -29.36
N ASN A 13 -22.90 20.55 -29.29
CA ASN A 13 -24.01 20.95 -30.16
C ASN A 13 -24.03 22.46 -30.37
N GLU A 14 -24.02 22.82 -31.67
CA GLU A 14 -24.10 24.18 -32.21
C GLU A 14 -25.49 24.77 -32.02
N THR A 15 -25.61 26.06 -31.75
CA THR A 15 -26.54 26.99 -32.44
C THR A 15 -26.27 28.47 -32.15
N ASN A 16 -26.27 29.20 -33.15
CA ASN A 16 -26.06 30.52 -33.72
C ASN A 16 -26.70 31.74 -33.00
N GLY A 17 -25.91 32.88 -32.90
CA GLY A 17 -26.20 34.27 -33.18
C GLY A 17 -26.72 35.21 -32.09
N PRO A 18 -26.67 36.56 -32.27
CA PRO A 18 -25.47 37.39 -32.40
C PRO A 18 -25.30 38.57 -31.36
N GLN A 19 -24.08 39.06 -31.25
CA GLN A 19 -23.59 40.44 -30.90
C GLN A 19 -24.06 41.20 -29.65
N ALA A 20 -23.12 41.47 -28.75
CA ALA A 20 -22.85 42.82 -28.21
C ALA A 20 -21.40 42.89 -27.69
N THR A 21 -20.70 43.90 -28.12
CA THR A 21 -19.31 44.24 -27.81
C THR A 21 -19.09 44.71 -26.41
N ALA A 22 -18.11 44.11 -25.71
CA ALA A 22 -17.35 44.77 -24.65
C ALA A 22 -15.95 44.14 -24.66
N GLU A 23 -14.98 44.92 -25.08
CA GLU A 23 -13.56 44.62 -24.91
C GLU A 23 -13.25 44.57 -23.44
N VAL A 24 -12.96 43.35 -22.95
CA VAL A 24 -12.22 43.13 -21.72
C VAL A 24 -11.03 42.24 -22.14
N ASP A 25 -9.87 42.87 -21.94
CA ASP A 25 -8.56 42.29 -22.17
C ASP A 25 -8.48 40.94 -21.38
N SER A 26 -8.91 39.84 -22.00
CA SER A 26 -8.78 38.51 -21.45
C SER A 26 -7.42 38.00 -21.89
N ILE A 27 -6.51 37.95 -20.91
CA ILE A 27 -5.37 37.04 -20.97
C ILE A 27 -5.98 35.65 -21.25
N ALA A 28 -5.95 35.23 -22.50
CA ALA A 28 -6.30 33.89 -22.90
C ALA A 28 -5.23 32.98 -22.27
N GLU A 29 -5.55 32.42 -21.12
CA GLU A 29 -4.83 31.28 -20.59
C GLU A 29 -4.98 30.16 -21.61
N ALA A 30 -3.93 29.98 -22.40
CA ALA A 30 -3.91 28.95 -23.44
C ALA A 30 -4.15 27.61 -22.76
N ALA A 31 -5.26 26.98 -23.09
CA ALA A 31 -5.53 25.61 -22.67
C ALA A 31 -4.29 24.75 -22.96
N PRO A 32 -3.76 23.99 -21.99
CA PRO A 32 -2.59 23.18 -22.19
C PRO A 32 -2.84 22.24 -23.38
N ASN A 33 -1.93 22.28 -24.35
CA ASN A 33 -2.00 21.38 -25.48
C ASN A 33 -1.88 19.94 -24.96
N GLU A 34 -2.78 19.03 -25.31
CA GLU A 34 -2.78 17.63 -24.86
C GLU A 34 -1.41 16.93 -25.03
N ALA A 35 -0.60 17.41 -26.01
CA ALA A 35 0.77 16.94 -26.24
C ALA A 35 1.79 17.40 -25.17
N SER A 36 1.42 18.32 -24.25
CA SER A 36 2.29 18.83 -23.18
C SER A 36 1.90 18.33 -21.79
N ILE A 37 0.87 17.49 -21.69
CA ILE A 37 0.49 16.86 -20.42
C ILE A 37 1.51 15.77 -20.11
N ILE A 38 2.31 15.98 -19.07
CA ILE A 38 3.33 15.01 -18.62
C ILE A 38 2.69 13.91 -17.79
N ASP A 39 1.69 14.26 -16.96
CA ASP A 39 0.94 13.34 -16.13
C ASP A 39 -0.44 13.93 -15.79
N GLU A 40 -1.41 13.08 -15.44
CA GLU A 40 -2.76 13.51 -15.11
C GLU A 40 -3.05 13.28 -13.64
N VAL A 41 -3.60 14.31 -12.95
CA VAL A 41 -4.07 14.20 -11.57
C VAL A 41 -5.46 13.58 -11.58
N ILE A 42 -5.58 12.36 -11.04
CA ILE A 42 -6.85 11.62 -10.97
C ILE A 42 -7.63 12.02 -9.73
N TRP A 43 -6.97 12.07 -8.57
CA TRP A 43 -7.56 12.41 -7.28
C TRP A 43 -6.63 13.33 -6.49
N VAL A 44 -7.19 14.03 -5.49
CA VAL A 44 -6.43 14.82 -4.52
C VAL A 44 -6.94 14.46 -3.13
N VAL A 45 -6.02 14.11 -2.23
CA VAL A 45 -6.29 13.78 -0.84
C VAL A 45 -5.56 14.78 0.05
N GLY A 46 -6.30 15.73 0.65
CA GLY A 46 -5.68 16.87 1.31
C GLY A 46 -4.90 17.70 0.30
N ASP A 47 -3.59 17.83 0.48
CA ASP A 47 -2.66 18.53 -0.41
C ASP A 47 -1.88 17.57 -1.33
N GLU A 48 -2.12 16.26 -1.22
CA GLU A 48 -1.40 15.21 -1.94
C GLU A 48 -2.16 14.77 -3.19
N PRO A 49 -1.60 14.97 -4.41
CA PRO A 49 -2.19 14.46 -5.63
C PRO A 49 -1.94 12.95 -5.79
N ILE A 50 -2.86 12.27 -6.46
CA ILE A 50 -2.70 10.91 -6.99
C ILE A 50 -2.66 11.03 -8.50
N LEU A 51 -1.57 10.61 -9.09
CA LEU A 51 -1.30 10.73 -10.52
C LEU A 51 -1.74 9.47 -11.27
N LEU A 52 -2.01 9.61 -12.56
CA LEU A 52 -2.30 8.47 -13.43
C LEU A 52 -1.12 7.51 -13.47
N SER A 53 0.11 8.03 -13.49
CA SER A 53 1.34 7.22 -13.45
C SER A 53 1.43 6.36 -12.18
N ASP A 54 0.98 6.85 -11.01
CA ASP A 54 0.98 6.08 -9.76
C ASP A 54 0.04 4.87 -9.88
N VAL A 55 -1.13 5.07 -10.48
CA VAL A 55 -2.12 4.01 -10.69
C VAL A 55 -1.60 2.96 -11.65
N GLU A 56 -1.00 3.38 -12.78
CA GLU A 56 -0.45 2.45 -13.77
C GLU A 56 0.75 1.68 -13.23
N ASN A 57 1.64 2.33 -12.49
CA ASN A 57 2.77 1.65 -11.82
C ASN A 57 2.28 0.62 -10.80
N THR A 58 1.27 0.96 -10.00
CA THR A 58 0.67 0.05 -9.02
C THR A 58 0.00 -1.14 -9.72
N ARG A 59 -0.68 -0.89 -10.84
CA ARG A 59 -1.28 -1.95 -11.66
C ARG A 59 -0.23 -2.91 -12.21
N LEU A 60 0.82 -2.39 -12.84
CA LEU A 60 1.91 -3.18 -13.40
C LEU A 60 2.62 -4.01 -12.31
N GLN A 61 2.88 -3.42 -11.16
CA GLN A 61 3.48 -4.14 -10.04
C GLN A 61 2.56 -5.26 -9.55
N GLY A 62 1.27 -5.00 -9.38
CA GLY A 62 0.29 -6.00 -8.98
C GLY A 62 0.18 -7.16 -9.97
N GLU A 63 0.21 -6.88 -11.28
CA GLU A 63 0.24 -7.91 -12.32
C GLU A 63 1.50 -8.79 -12.24
N MET A 64 2.67 -8.18 -12.03
CA MET A 64 3.93 -8.91 -11.86
C MET A 64 3.93 -9.79 -10.60
N GLU A 65 3.30 -9.36 -9.52
CA GLU A 65 3.16 -10.10 -8.27
C GLU A 65 2.00 -11.11 -8.29
N GLY A 66 1.18 -11.10 -9.34
CA GLY A 66 0.02 -11.98 -9.49
C GLY A 66 -1.15 -11.60 -8.56
N VAL A 67 -1.25 -10.35 -8.17
CA VAL A 67 -2.33 -9.82 -7.31
C VAL A 67 -3.65 -9.91 -8.06
N LYS A 68 -4.66 -10.48 -7.43
CA LYS A 68 -6.04 -10.48 -7.93
C LYS A 68 -6.80 -9.33 -7.30
N TRP A 69 -7.12 -8.33 -8.11
CA TRP A 69 -7.91 -7.18 -7.67
C TRP A 69 -9.37 -7.59 -7.43
N GLU A 70 -9.92 -7.18 -6.29
CA GLU A 70 -11.35 -7.33 -6.02
C GLU A 70 -12.12 -6.19 -6.70
N GLY A 71 -12.80 -6.49 -7.82
CA GLY A 71 -13.55 -5.53 -8.61
C GLY A 71 -12.80 -4.97 -9.82
N ASN A 72 -13.17 -3.73 -10.23
CA ASN A 72 -12.51 -3.05 -11.33
C ASN A 72 -11.21 -2.38 -10.85
N PRO A 73 -10.02 -2.75 -11.39
CA PRO A 73 -8.74 -2.14 -11.01
C PRO A 73 -8.70 -0.62 -11.17
N ASP A 74 -9.40 -0.07 -12.15
CA ASP A 74 -9.49 1.38 -12.41
C ASP A 74 -10.14 2.16 -11.26
N CYS A 75 -10.93 1.49 -10.42
CA CYS A 75 -11.53 2.08 -9.23
C CYS A 75 -10.78 1.67 -7.96
N THR A 76 -10.41 0.39 -7.86
CA THR A 76 -9.82 -0.19 -6.65
C THR A 76 -8.42 0.36 -6.38
N ILE A 77 -7.59 0.54 -7.42
CA ILE A 77 -6.21 1.02 -7.25
C ILE A 77 -6.19 2.49 -6.78
N PRO A 78 -6.91 3.43 -7.43
CA PRO A 78 -6.97 4.81 -6.92
C PRO A 78 -7.53 4.90 -5.49
N GLU A 79 -8.52 4.07 -5.14
CA GLU A 79 -9.07 4.01 -3.79
C GLU A 79 -8.03 3.55 -2.76
N GLN A 80 -7.25 2.52 -3.08
CA GLN A 80 -6.16 2.06 -2.21
C GLN A 80 -5.07 3.12 -2.01
N LEU A 81 -4.68 3.81 -3.09
CA LEU A 81 -3.73 4.92 -3.02
C LEU A 81 -4.27 6.08 -2.18
N ALA A 82 -5.56 6.41 -2.34
CA ALA A 82 -6.21 7.43 -1.51
C ALA A 82 -6.21 7.08 -0.02
N ILE A 83 -6.48 5.82 0.32
CA ILE A 83 -6.42 5.32 1.70
C ILE A 83 -5.00 5.45 2.27
N GLN A 84 -3.97 5.12 1.49
CA GLN A 84 -2.58 5.29 1.92
C GLN A 84 -2.24 6.77 2.20
N LYS A 85 -2.65 7.68 1.30
CA LYS A 85 -2.45 9.12 1.49
C LYS A 85 -3.21 9.66 2.70
N LEU A 86 -4.42 9.14 2.99
CA LEU A 86 -5.17 9.50 4.21
C LEU A 86 -4.42 9.09 5.48
N PHE A 87 -3.84 7.89 5.52
CA PHE A 87 -3.02 7.47 6.66
C PHE A 87 -1.78 8.33 6.85
N LEU A 88 -1.08 8.69 5.76
CA LEU A 88 0.07 9.59 5.83
C LEU A 88 -0.32 10.98 6.36
N HIS A 89 -1.44 11.51 5.88
CA HIS A 89 -1.96 12.79 6.36
C HIS A 89 -2.33 12.72 7.86
N GLN A 90 -2.97 11.63 8.29
CA GLN A 90 -3.31 11.44 9.71
C GLN A 90 -2.06 11.28 10.57
N ALA A 91 -1.07 10.50 10.13
CA ALA A 91 0.20 10.35 10.82
C ALA A 91 0.92 11.70 11.06
N ALA A 92 0.83 12.62 10.08
CA ALA A 92 1.35 13.98 10.24
C ALA A 92 0.59 14.79 11.30
N ILE A 93 -0.75 14.66 11.38
CA ILE A 93 -1.59 15.31 12.40
C ILE A 93 -1.27 14.76 13.79
N ASP A 94 -1.13 13.44 13.91
CA ASP A 94 -0.88 12.74 15.18
C ASP A 94 0.60 12.79 15.58
N SER A 95 1.44 13.46 14.78
CA SER A 95 2.89 13.59 15.00
C SER A 95 3.60 12.24 15.15
N VAL A 96 3.17 11.27 14.34
CA VAL A 96 3.81 9.96 14.27
C VAL A 96 5.16 10.09 13.59
N GLU A 97 6.23 9.65 14.25
CA GLU A 97 7.59 9.73 13.73
C GLU A 97 8.21 8.35 13.55
N VAL A 98 9.02 8.22 12.51
CA VAL A 98 9.86 7.05 12.25
C VAL A 98 11.31 7.51 12.25
N SER A 99 12.21 6.77 12.94
CA SER A 99 13.61 7.16 12.99
C SER A 99 14.31 6.88 11.66
N GLU A 100 15.18 7.79 11.23
CA GLU A 100 15.98 7.61 10.00
C GLU A 100 16.86 6.35 10.06
N SER A 101 17.28 5.92 11.26
CA SER A 101 18.03 4.67 11.45
C SER A 101 17.19 3.43 11.15
N GLU A 102 15.90 3.46 11.50
CA GLU A 102 14.96 2.37 11.20
C GLU A 102 14.68 2.28 9.69
N VAL A 103 14.46 3.44 9.05
CA VAL A 103 14.30 3.49 7.58
C VAL A 103 15.53 2.96 6.88
N ALA A 104 16.73 3.45 7.25
CA ALA A 104 18.00 3.01 6.66
C ALA A 104 18.21 1.50 6.81
N GLN A 105 17.87 0.92 7.97
CA GLN A 105 17.94 -0.53 8.18
C GLN A 105 17.01 -1.27 7.22
N ARG A 106 15.77 -0.82 7.06
CA ARG A 106 14.79 -1.43 6.13
C ARG A 106 15.25 -1.33 4.68
N VAL A 107 15.82 -0.19 4.29
CA VAL A 107 16.40 -0.01 2.96
C VAL A 107 17.50 -1.04 2.70
N GLU A 108 18.44 -1.22 3.63
CA GLU A 108 19.52 -2.22 3.47
C GLU A 108 18.99 -3.66 3.46
N GLU A 109 18.00 -3.99 4.28
CA GLU A 109 17.33 -5.30 4.27
C GLU A 109 16.71 -5.57 2.90
N GLN A 110 15.98 -4.60 2.33
CA GLN A 110 15.32 -4.71 1.04
C GLN A 110 16.34 -4.87 -0.11
N ILE A 111 17.42 -4.08 -0.10
CA ILE A 111 18.48 -4.19 -1.11
C ILE A 111 19.19 -5.55 -1.01
N ASN A 112 19.53 -5.99 0.20
CA ASN A 112 20.16 -7.30 0.40
C ASN A 112 19.26 -8.44 -0.08
N TYR A 113 17.97 -8.35 0.15
CA TYR A 113 16.99 -9.30 -0.38
C TYR A 113 17.01 -9.34 -1.91
N TRP A 114 17.00 -8.19 -2.58
CA TRP A 114 17.06 -8.12 -4.04
C TRP A 114 18.39 -8.61 -4.60
N ILE A 115 19.52 -8.32 -3.94
CA ILE A 115 20.82 -8.86 -4.32
C ILE A 115 20.80 -10.41 -4.30
N GLN A 116 20.21 -11.01 -3.27
CA GLN A 116 20.08 -12.48 -3.20
C GLN A 116 19.22 -13.03 -4.34
N LEU A 117 18.10 -12.39 -4.67
CA LEU A 117 17.23 -12.80 -5.77
C LEU A 117 17.91 -12.68 -7.14
N THR A 118 18.77 -11.69 -7.34
CA THR A 118 19.51 -11.47 -8.60
C THR A 118 20.82 -12.26 -8.70
N GLY A 119 21.02 -13.23 -7.80
CA GLY A 119 22.16 -14.14 -7.84
C GLY A 119 23.37 -13.69 -7.02
N GLY A 120 23.16 -12.85 -6.00
CA GLY A 120 24.14 -12.48 -5.00
C GLY A 120 25.18 -11.43 -5.42
N SER A 121 25.00 -10.78 -6.57
CA SER A 121 25.90 -9.73 -7.09
C SER A 121 25.20 -8.37 -7.12
N LYS A 122 25.90 -7.35 -6.63
CA LYS A 122 25.45 -5.96 -6.66
C LYS A 122 25.36 -5.44 -8.09
N GLU A 123 26.35 -5.78 -8.90
CA GLU A 123 26.45 -5.37 -10.29
C GLU A 123 25.27 -5.90 -11.13
N LYS A 124 24.83 -7.15 -10.86
CA LYS A 124 23.65 -7.72 -11.50
C LYS A 124 22.37 -7.03 -11.10
N LEU A 125 22.25 -6.58 -9.84
CA LEU A 125 21.10 -5.82 -9.39
C LEU A 125 21.05 -4.44 -10.07
N GLU A 126 22.19 -3.75 -10.17
CA GLU A 126 22.31 -2.46 -10.87
C GLU A 126 21.95 -2.60 -12.36
N GLU A 127 22.43 -3.65 -13.01
CA GLU A 127 22.09 -3.96 -14.40
C GLU A 127 20.60 -4.27 -14.57
N TYR A 128 20.03 -5.08 -13.68
CA TYR A 128 18.60 -5.44 -13.71
C TYR A 128 17.68 -4.23 -13.49
N LYS A 129 18.03 -3.37 -12.54
CA LYS A 129 17.27 -2.17 -12.21
C LYS A 129 17.60 -0.98 -13.11
N ASN A 130 18.67 -1.09 -13.91
CA ASN A 130 19.20 -0.01 -14.78
C ASN A 130 19.46 1.30 -14.00
N MET A 131 19.91 1.19 -12.75
CA MET A 131 20.26 2.31 -11.88
C MET A 131 21.33 1.88 -10.87
N SER A 132 22.10 2.85 -10.36
CA SER A 132 23.10 2.58 -9.32
C SER A 132 22.47 2.22 -7.99
N LEU A 133 23.20 1.46 -7.14
CA LEU A 133 22.71 1.14 -5.78
C LEU A 133 22.41 2.39 -4.94
N THR A 134 23.12 3.48 -5.19
CA THR A 134 22.89 4.74 -4.48
C THR A 134 21.55 5.36 -4.88
N GLU A 135 21.26 5.42 -6.16
CA GLU A 135 19.98 5.88 -6.70
C GLU A 135 18.84 4.96 -6.24
N LEU A 136 19.08 3.64 -6.27
CA LEU A 136 18.08 2.67 -5.79
C LEU A 136 17.77 2.86 -4.31
N ARG A 137 18.79 3.09 -3.46
CA ARG A 137 18.57 3.41 -2.03
C ARG A 137 17.73 4.66 -1.86
N GLN A 138 18.03 5.69 -2.62
CA GLN A 138 17.29 6.95 -2.55
C GLN A 138 15.84 6.77 -2.98
N SER A 139 15.59 6.04 -4.07
CA SER A 139 14.23 5.84 -4.59
C SER A 139 13.33 5.05 -3.64
N ILE A 140 13.89 4.03 -2.96
CA ILE A 140 13.10 3.21 -2.04
C ILE A 140 13.02 3.77 -0.62
N HIS A 141 13.88 4.74 -0.27
CA HIS A 141 13.93 5.33 1.07
C HIS A 141 12.61 5.99 1.43
N ASP A 142 12.09 6.84 0.56
CA ASP A 142 10.87 7.59 0.79
C ASP A 142 9.65 6.67 0.82
N ASP A 143 9.58 5.70 -0.09
CA ASP A 143 8.53 4.68 -0.11
C ASP A 143 8.50 3.85 1.17
N LEU A 144 9.67 3.44 1.68
CA LEU A 144 9.74 2.67 2.92
C LEU A 144 9.42 3.52 4.15
N LYS A 145 9.82 4.79 4.16
CA LYS A 145 9.45 5.74 5.20
C LYS A 145 7.94 5.91 5.29
N ASP A 146 7.29 6.13 4.16
CA ASP A 146 5.83 6.27 4.09
C ASP A 146 5.12 5.00 4.56
N ARG A 147 5.58 3.82 4.15
CA ARG A 147 5.03 2.53 4.63
C ARG A 147 5.17 2.37 6.14
N LEU A 148 6.33 2.70 6.70
CA LEU A 148 6.55 2.63 8.15
C LEU A 148 5.67 3.62 8.92
N LEU A 149 5.45 4.84 8.39
CA LEU A 149 4.53 5.82 8.97
C LEU A 149 3.10 5.30 8.97
N ILE A 150 2.63 4.76 7.84
CA ILE A 150 1.28 4.17 7.70
C ILE A 150 1.09 3.00 8.69
N ASP A 151 2.07 2.11 8.79
CA ASP A 151 1.98 0.96 9.68
C ASP A 151 1.96 1.37 11.16
N ARG A 152 2.75 2.38 11.52
CA ARG A 152 2.79 2.92 12.88
C ARG A 152 1.49 3.63 13.24
N GLU A 153 0.94 4.41 12.32
CA GLU A 153 -0.36 5.05 12.48
C GLU A 153 -1.47 4.01 12.67
N ARG A 154 -1.50 2.97 11.85
CA ARG A 154 -2.46 1.87 12.00
C ARG A 154 -2.34 1.17 13.36
N GLN A 155 -1.12 0.96 13.85
CA GLN A 155 -0.88 0.38 15.18
C GLN A 155 -1.41 1.28 16.28
N GLN A 156 -1.16 2.60 16.19
CA GLN A 156 -1.64 3.58 17.17
C GLN A 156 -3.17 3.62 17.22
N LEU A 157 -3.84 3.60 16.08
CA LEU A 157 -5.31 3.58 16.00
C LEU A 157 -5.96 2.37 16.67
N VAL A 158 -5.26 1.23 16.73
CA VAL A 158 -5.80 -0.01 17.31
C VAL A 158 -5.22 -0.35 18.68
N GLU A 159 -4.29 0.44 19.21
CA GLU A 159 -3.58 0.17 20.46
C GLU A 159 -4.54 0.03 21.66
N ASP A 160 -5.57 0.87 21.71
CA ASP A 160 -6.57 0.86 22.76
C ASP A 160 -7.67 -0.21 22.60
N ILE A 161 -7.65 -0.95 21.49
CA ILE A 161 -8.66 -1.97 21.20
C ILE A 161 -8.34 -3.27 21.94
N ALA A 162 -9.03 -3.51 23.05
CA ALA A 162 -8.93 -4.76 23.79
C ALA A 162 -9.94 -5.80 23.27
N VAL A 163 -9.45 -6.89 22.70
CA VAL A 163 -10.29 -8.00 22.23
C VAL A 163 -10.44 -9.03 23.34
N SER A 164 -11.67 -9.25 23.84
CA SER A 164 -11.93 -10.26 24.85
C SER A 164 -12.12 -11.66 24.22
N PRO A 165 -11.87 -12.76 24.99
CA PRO A 165 -12.17 -14.11 24.50
C PRO A 165 -13.65 -14.32 24.14
N ALA A 166 -14.55 -13.51 24.69
CA ALA A 166 -15.98 -13.54 24.35
C ALA A 166 -16.23 -12.96 22.96
N ASP A 167 -15.51 -11.88 22.58
CA ASP A 167 -15.62 -11.26 21.26
C ASP A 167 -15.10 -12.20 20.18
N VAL A 168 -13.98 -12.89 20.45
CA VAL A 168 -13.43 -13.90 19.53
C VAL A 168 -14.45 -15.03 19.31
N ARG A 169 -15.09 -15.55 20.37
CA ARG A 169 -16.11 -16.60 20.23
C ARG A 169 -17.33 -16.12 19.45
N ARG A 170 -17.77 -14.87 19.72
CA ARG A 170 -18.91 -14.28 19.01
C ARG A 170 -18.61 -14.13 17.52
N TYR A 171 -17.44 -13.63 17.19
CA TYR A 171 -16.99 -13.50 15.80
C TYR A 171 -16.91 -14.88 15.13
N PHE A 172 -16.26 -15.86 15.76
CA PHE A 172 -16.15 -17.22 15.23
C PHE A 172 -17.52 -17.85 14.99
N SER A 173 -18.49 -17.65 15.89
CA SER A 173 -19.86 -18.15 15.73
C SER A 173 -20.66 -17.45 14.62
N SER A 174 -20.23 -16.28 14.17
CA SER A 174 -20.85 -15.53 13.08
C SER A 174 -20.31 -15.89 11.71
N LEU A 175 -19.18 -16.62 11.64
CA LEU A 175 -18.59 -17.03 10.36
C LEU A 175 -19.44 -18.14 9.71
N PRO A 176 -19.66 -18.11 8.39
CA PRO A 176 -20.23 -19.22 7.64
C PRO A 176 -19.35 -20.47 7.75
N GLU A 177 -19.94 -21.65 7.74
CA GLU A 177 -19.18 -22.92 7.90
C GLU A 177 -18.13 -23.15 6.81
N ASP A 178 -18.36 -22.67 5.60
CA ASP A 178 -17.45 -22.74 4.46
C ASP A 178 -16.27 -21.76 4.54
N SER A 179 -16.36 -20.75 5.41
CA SER A 179 -15.28 -19.78 5.67
C SER A 179 -14.38 -20.19 6.84
N ILE A 180 -14.71 -21.28 7.55
CA ILE A 180 -13.90 -21.79 8.67
C ILE A 180 -12.78 -22.68 8.10
N PRO A 181 -11.47 -22.33 8.32
CA PRO A 181 -10.39 -23.15 7.84
C PRO A 181 -10.38 -24.52 8.52
N ILE A 182 -10.27 -25.59 7.73
CA ILE A 182 -10.10 -26.94 8.23
C ILE A 182 -8.67 -27.09 8.77
N ILE A 183 -8.53 -27.15 10.08
CA ILE A 183 -7.24 -27.42 10.72
C ILE A 183 -7.05 -28.95 10.77
N PRO A 184 -6.00 -29.51 10.15
CA PRO A 184 -5.74 -30.93 10.26
C PRO A 184 -5.47 -31.31 11.71
N THR A 185 -5.98 -32.46 12.14
CA THR A 185 -5.80 -32.95 13.51
C THR A 185 -4.33 -33.29 13.74
N GLU A 186 -3.63 -32.51 14.55
CA GLU A 186 -2.29 -32.87 15.03
C GLU A 186 -2.41 -33.75 16.27
N VAL A 187 -1.80 -34.94 16.22
CA VAL A 187 -1.74 -35.86 17.35
C VAL A 187 -0.37 -35.80 17.98
N GLU A 188 -0.27 -35.18 19.15
CA GLU A 188 0.94 -35.21 19.95
C GLU A 188 1.06 -36.57 20.65
N ARG A 189 2.01 -37.39 20.19
CA ARG A 189 2.29 -38.70 20.78
C ARG A 189 3.16 -38.53 22.03
N CYS A 190 2.56 -38.33 23.21
CA CYS A 190 3.30 -38.39 24.48
C CYS A 190 3.84 -39.81 24.68
N ARG A 191 5.17 -39.99 24.45
CA ARG A 191 5.85 -41.19 24.94
C ARG A 191 5.97 -41.06 26.47
N SER A 192 5.06 -41.68 27.19
CA SER A 192 5.26 -41.95 28.61
C SER A 192 6.43 -42.93 28.72
N SER A 193 7.60 -42.46 29.17
CA SER A 193 8.68 -43.34 29.61
C SER A 193 8.17 -44.20 30.74
N PRO A 194 8.23 -45.55 30.63
CA PRO A 194 7.85 -46.40 31.76
C PRO A 194 8.77 -46.10 32.92
N ALA A 195 8.18 -45.63 34.04
CA ALA A 195 8.91 -45.43 35.27
C ALA A 195 9.56 -46.78 35.69
N ARG A 196 10.90 -46.80 35.77
CA ARG A 196 11.63 -47.95 36.30
C ARG A 196 11.22 -48.17 37.73
N LEU A 197 10.42 -49.21 37.97
CA LEU A 197 10.15 -49.71 39.30
C LEU A 197 11.50 -50.15 39.91
N ARG A 198 11.99 -49.38 40.88
CA ARG A 198 13.12 -49.76 41.73
C ARG A 198 12.62 -50.93 42.59
N SER A 199 13.11 -52.15 42.28
CA SER A 199 12.92 -53.31 43.16
C SER A 199 13.72 -53.07 44.45
N ASN A 200 13.05 -52.83 45.55
CA ASN A 200 13.63 -52.87 46.88
C ASN A 200 13.91 -54.32 47.23
N LYS A 201 15.14 -54.76 47.05
CA LYS A 201 15.62 -55.97 47.71
C LYS A 201 15.88 -55.66 49.17
N LYS A 202 14.98 -56.07 50.07
CA LYS A 202 15.25 -56.20 51.51
C LYS A 202 16.20 -57.38 51.72
N LYS A 203 17.33 -57.09 52.40
CA LYS A 203 18.11 -58.10 53.11
C LYS A 203 17.52 -58.26 54.49
#